data_db67b0c4cb176f049f9252108499a03f
#
_entry.id   db67b0c4cb176f049f9252108499a03f
#
_cell.length_a   1.000
_cell.length_b   1.000
_cell.length_c   1.000
_cell.angle_alpha   90.00
_cell.angle_beta   90.00
_cell.angle_gamma   90.00
#
_symmetry.space_group_name_H-M   'P 1'
#
loop_
_entity.id
_entity.type
_entity.pdbx_description
1 polymer ?
#
loop_
_entity_poly.entity_id
_entity_poly.type
_entity_poly.pdbx_seq_one_letter_code
_entity_poly.pdbx_strand_id
1 'polypeptide(L)' 'SSSGERAEQSTVTAPMPGTVIKVLTEPGAHVTARQPLVVLEAMKMETPLVSPYDATVRAVHVAEGDRVAGGAVLVELDE' A
#
# COMPACT_ATOMS: atom_id res chain seq x y z
N SER A 1 0.64 2.21 -22.95
CA SER A 1 0.99 2.50 -22.86
C SER A 1 1.45 3.23 -23.02
N SER A 2 1.71 3.31 -23.15
CA SER A 2 2.23 3.69 -23.16
C SER A 2 2.82 4.09 -22.83
N SER A 3 2.85 4.24 -22.85
CA SER A 3 3.56 4.54 -22.46
C SER A 3 4.19 4.31 -21.78
N GLY A 4 4.55 4.01 -21.99
CA GLY A 4 5.32 3.48 -21.28
C GLY A 4 5.77 4.15 -20.19
N GLU A 5 5.80 4.87 -20.05
CA GLU A 5 6.19 5.42 -19.13
C GLU A 5 5.61 5.24 -18.09
N ARG A 6 4.94 4.92 -17.89
CA ARG A 6 4.43 4.82 -16.87
C ARG A 6 4.30 3.66 -16.55
N ALA A 7 4.48 3.07 -17.00
CA ALA A 7 4.32 1.92 -16.70
C ALA A 7 4.85 1.50 -15.56
N GLU A 8 5.03 2.18 -14.84
CA GLU A 8 5.60 1.83 -13.87
C GLU A 8 4.92 1.37 -12.88
N GLN A 9 5.40 0.82 -11.92
CA GLN A 9 4.73 0.48 -10.81
C GLN A 9 4.38 1.64 -10.05
N SER A 10 3.29 1.56 -9.36
CA SER A 10 2.93 2.50 -8.34
C SER A 10 3.22 1.94 -6.99
N THR A 11 3.33 2.80 -6.02
CA THR A 11 3.56 2.37 -4.64
C THR A 11 2.52 2.99 -3.73
N VAL A 12 2.20 2.28 -2.67
CA VAL A 12 1.38 2.82 -1.58
C VAL A 12 2.35 3.11 -0.45
N THR A 13 2.42 4.36 -0.05
CA THR A 13 3.38 4.80 0.97
C THR A 13 2.66 5.27 2.22
N ALA A 14 3.37 5.28 3.33
CA ALA A 14 2.82 5.77 4.58
C ALA A 14 2.73 7.29 4.53
N PRO A 15 1.56 7.87 4.77
CA PRO A 15 1.43 9.33 4.75
C PRO A 15 2.05 9.98 5.97
N MET A 16 2.31 9.21 7.00
CA MET A 16 2.90 9.70 8.24
C MET A 16 3.51 8.51 8.98
N PRO A 17 4.39 8.73 9.93
CA PRO A 17 4.93 7.62 10.72
C PRO A 17 3.82 6.96 11.52
N GLY A 18 3.87 5.66 11.65
CA GLY A 18 2.87 4.94 12.41
C GLY A 18 3.19 3.46 12.51
N THR A 19 2.19 2.71 12.96
CA THR A 19 2.33 1.26 13.13
C THR A 19 1.32 0.56 12.23
N VAL A 20 1.77 -0.46 11.54
CA VAL A 20 0.89 -1.28 10.71
C VAL A 20 0.10 -2.20 11.61
N ILE A 21 -1.23 -2.05 11.64
CA ILE A 21 -2.05 -2.88 12.49
C ILE A 21 -2.77 -3.98 11.72
N LYS A 22 -2.92 -3.84 10.40
CA LYS A 22 -3.48 -4.89 9.57
C LYS A 22 -2.86 -4.84 8.19
N VAL A 23 -2.66 -6.00 7.60
CA VAL A 23 -2.27 -6.14 6.21
C VAL A 23 -3.36 -6.96 5.55
N LEU A 24 -4.06 -6.38 4.58
CA LEU A 24 -5.26 -6.97 3.99
C LEU A 24 -5.03 -7.51 2.59
N THR A 25 -3.81 -7.50 2.12
CA THR A 25 -3.49 -7.99 0.79
C THR A 25 -2.18 -8.78 0.83
N GLU A 26 -1.83 -9.38 -0.29
CA GLU A 26 -0.62 -10.19 -0.38
C GLU A 26 -0.07 -10.10 -1.79
N PRO A 27 1.20 -10.45 -2.01
CA PRO A 27 1.77 -10.45 -3.35
C PRO A 27 0.97 -11.36 -4.27
N GLY A 28 0.69 -10.89 -5.46
CA GLY A 28 -0.10 -11.61 -6.44
C GLY A 28 -1.59 -11.36 -6.37
N ALA A 29 -2.08 -10.72 -5.32
CA ALA A 29 -3.51 -10.45 -5.19
C ALA A 29 -3.95 -9.37 -6.16
N HIS A 30 -5.14 -9.54 -6.70
CA HIS A 30 -5.74 -8.51 -7.56
C HIS A 30 -6.57 -7.60 -6.68
N VAL A 31 -6.37 -6.30 -6.81
CA VAL A 31 -7.07 -5.32 -5.98
C VAL A 31 -7.76 -4.31 -6.86
N THR A 32 -8.83 -3.72 -6.35
CA THR A 32 -9.59 -2.72 -7.08
C THR A 32 -9.32 -1.35 -6.50
N ALA A 33 -9.68 -0.32 -7.25
CA ALA A 33 -9.52 1.06 -6.81
C ALA A 33 -10.21 1.25 -5.47
N ARG A 34 -9.53 1.90 -4.55
CA ARG A 34 -10.02 2.23 -3.21
C ARG A 34 -10.17 1.02 -2.28
N GLN A 35 -9.72 -0.13 -2.70
CA GLN A 35 -9.72 -1.28 -1.81
C GLN A 35 -8.68 -1.08 -0.73
N PRO A 36 -9.02 -1.26 0.55
CA PRO A 36 -8.01 -1.13 1.61
C PRO A 36 -6.97 -2.22 1.51
N LEU A 37 -5.71 -1.83 1.62
CA LEU A 37 -4.58 -2.76 1.52
C LEU A 37 -3.87 -2.93 2.86
N VAL A 38 -3.72 -1.84 3.60
CA VAL A 38 -3.02 -1.84 4.89
C VAL A 38 -3.74 -0.85 5.78
N VAL A 39 -3.84 -1.14 7.04
CA VAL A 39 -4.37 -0.18 8.02
C VAL A 39 -3.21 0.29 8.88
N LEU A 40 -3.02 1.59 8.92
CA LEU A 40 -1.96 2.22 9.67
C LEU A 40 -2.54 2.95 10.87
N GLU A 41 -1.95 2.77 12.04
CA GLU A 41 -2.34 3.53 13.20
C GLU A 41 -1.32 4.62 13.46
N ALA A 42 -1.78 5.85 13.54
CA ALA A 42 -0.92 7.00 13.83
C ALA A 42 -1.74 8.03 14.55
N MET A 43 -1.16 8.70 15.53
CA MET A 43 -1.82 9.79 16.24
C MET A 43 -3.18 9.36 16.81
N LYS A 44 -3.23 8.12 17.31
CA LYS A 44 -4.44 7.54 17.92
C LYS A 44 -5.59 7.37 16.94
N MET A 45 -5.31 7.35 15.64
CA MET A 45 -6.33 7.11 14.62
C MET A 45 -5.90 5.97 13.74
N GLU A 46 -6.88 5.22 13.26
CA GLU A 46 -6.64 4.17 12.30
C GLU A 46 -6.94 4.70 10.92
N THR A 47 -6.02 4.57 10.00
CA THR A 47 -6.17 5.08 8.65
C THR A 47 -5.98 3.95 7.66
N PRO A 48 -7.02 3.57 6.92
CA PRO A 48 -6.83 2.58 5.86
C PRO A 48 -6.11 3.23 4.69
N LEU A 49 -5.12 2.54 4.17
CA LEU A 49 -4.41 2.97 2.98
C LEU A 49 -4.94 2.12 1.83
N VAL A 50 -5.40 2.77 0.79
CA VAL A 50 -6.18 2.10 -0.26
C VAL A 50 -5.42 2.09 -1.57
N SER A 51 -5.79 1.18 -2.45
CA SER A 51 -5.24 1.16 -3.80
C SER A 51 -5.78 2.36 -4.58
N PRO A 52 -4.92 3.06 -5.32
CA PRO A 52 -5.38 4.20 -6.13
C PRO A 52 -6.14 3.77 -7.38
N TYR A 53 -5.99 2.53 -7.81
CA TYR A 53 -6.66 2.04 -9.01
C TYR A 53 -6.63 0.52 -9.00
N ASP A 54 -7.29 -0.08 -10.00
CA ASP A 54 -7.27 -1.54 -10.13
C ASP A 54 -5.85 -1.98 -10.50
N ALA A 55 -5.33 -2.94 -9.80
CA ALA A 55 -3.95 -3.36 -9.98
C ALA A 55 -3.74 -4.76 -9.41
N THR A 56 -2.54 -5.29 -9.64
CA THR A 56 -2.10 -6.51 -8.99
C THR A 56 -1.00 -6.15 -8.01
N VAL A 57 -1.03 -6.73 -6.84
CA VAL A 57 -0.01 -6.46 -5.83
C VAL A 57 1.27 -7.14 -6.25
N ARG A 58 2.33 -6.35 -6.38
CA ARG A 58 3.63 -6.86 -6.76
C ARG A 58 4.43 -7.32 -5.54
N ALA A 59 4.40 -6.51 -4.49
CA ALA A 59 5.14 -6.83 -3.27
C ALA A 59 4.50 -6.15 -2.08
N VAL A 60 4.61 -6.76 -0.92
CA VAL A 60 4.17 -6.18 0.35
C VAL A 60 5.40 -6.15 1.24
N HIS A 61 5.76 -4.97 1.70
CA HIS A 61 7.02 -4.77 2.42
C HIS A 61 6.85 -4.70 3.93
N VAL A 62 5.63 -4.84 4.43
CA VAL A 62 5.37 -4.69 5.86
C VAL A 62 4.50 -5.84 6.36
N ALA A 63 4.51 -6.02 7.65
CA ALA A 63 3.67 -7.00 8.33
C ALA A 63 2.99 -6.32 9.52
N GLU A 64 1.97 -6.98 10.03
CA GLU A 64 1.27 -6.44 11.22
C GLU A 64 2.26 -6.27 12.35
N GLY A 65 2.20 -5.13 12.99
CA GLY A 65 3.10 -4.78 14.08
C GLY A 65 4.31 -3.96 13.68
N ASP A 66 4.56 -3.82 12.38
CA ASP A 66 5.74 -3.07 11.93
C ASP A 66 5.53 -1.58 12.16
N ARG A 67 6.60 -0.91 12.55
CA ARG A 67 6.61 0.53 12.59
C ARG A 67 7.21 1.06 11.33
N VAL A 68 6.63 2.11 10.77
CA VAL A 68 7.06 2.69 9.50
C VAL A 68 7.23 4.19 9.63
N ALA A 69 8.14 4.72 8.85
CA ALA A 69 8.35 6.17 8.76
C ALA A 69 7.42 6.74 7.71
N GLY A 70 7.17 8.02 7.79
CA GLY A 70 6.42 8.71 6.73
C GLY A 70 7.16 8.58 5.42
N GLY A 71 6.45 8.24 4.35
CA GLY A 71 7.05 8.03 3.04
C GLY A 71 7.54 6.62 2.79
N ALA A 72 7.51 5.74 3.80
CA ALA A 72 7.97 4.37 3.60
C ALA A 72 7.06 3.66 2.60
N VAL A 73 7.65 2.88 1.71
CA VAL A 73 6.88 2.11 0.73
C VAL A 73 6.33 0.87 1.44
N LEU A 74 5.03 0.71 1.44
CA LEU A 74 4.36 -0.40 2.11
C LEU A 74 3.97 -1.49 1.12
N VAL A 75 3.44 -1.10 -0.03
CA VAL A 75 2.95 -2.04 -1.04
C VAL A 75 3.37 -1.51 -2.41
N GLU A 76 3.77 -2.41 -3.29
CA GLU A 76 4.06 -2.07 -4.68
C GLU A 76 2.99 -2.69 -5.55
N LEU A 77 2.52 -1.93 -6.53
CA LEU A 77 1.44 -2.34 -7.40
C LEU A 77 1.88 -2.36 -8.86
N ASP A 78 1.33 -3.30 -9.60
CA ASP A 78 1.47 -3.32 -11.04
C ASP A 78 0.11 -3.05 -11.64
N GLU A 79 0.05 -2.14 -12.59
CA GLU A 79 -1.21 -1.88 -13.30
C GLU A 79 -1.54 -2.99 -14.26
#